data_9273acb066cffe9a57e27b4493658085
#
_entry.id   9273acb066cffe9a57e27b4493658085
#
_cell.length_a   1.000
_cell.length_b   1.000
_cell.length_c   1.000
_cell.angle_alpha   90.00
_cell.angle_beta   90.00
_cell.angle_gamma   90.00
#
_symmetry.space_group_name_H-M   'P 1'
#
loop_
_entity.id
_entity.type
_entity.pdbx_description
1 polymer ?
#
loop_
_entity_poly.entity_id
_entity_poly.type
_entity_poly.pdbx_seq_one_letter_code
_entity_poly.pdbx_strand_id
1 'polypeptide(L)'
;MNYAIVGCGLIGKKRLAGLPLGSKLAVACDTDLGRAEALVKMAQSGRAVATFNQAIADPQVEAVIVATINSALAEVSAAAIRAGKHVLVEKPAGISAQQIEELIALAKKHGVCVRVGFNHRYHPAFIKAREIFDSGVMGELMFIRARYGHGGRIGYDKEWRADPKLSGGGELIDQGIHLIDLASWFLGEFKKVEGHATTYFWNMPVDDNAFLSLQTAKGQTAWLQVSCT
;
A
#
# COMPACT_ATOMS: atom_id res chain seq x y z
N MET A 1 15.11 9.70 -13.17
CA MET A 1 13.95 10.28 -12.47
C MET A 1 14.35 10.68 -11.07
N ASN A 2 13.93 11.84 -10.63
CA ASN A 2 14.17 12.35 -9.30
C ASN A 2 12.94 12.14 -8.41
N TYR A 3 13.16 11.52 -7.26
CA TYR A 3 12.09 11.14 -6.35
C TYR A 3 12.09 11.99 -5.07
N ALA A 4 10.90 12.29 -4.57
CA ALA A 4 10.70 12.59 -3.16
C ALA A 4 10.18 11.35 -2.44
N ILE A 5 10.62 11.13 -1.19
CA ILE A 5 10.07 10.10 -0.30
C ILE A 5 9.44 10.81 0.90
N VAL A 6 8.13 10.65 1.08
CA VAL A 6 7.36 11.18 2.20
C VAL A 6 7.00 10.01 3.13
N GLY A 7 7.54 10.05 4.36
CA GLY A 7 7.55 8.94 5.30
C GLY A 7 8.86 8.16 5.24
N CYS A 8 9.80 8.50 6.11
CA CYS A 8 11.17 7.95 6.14
C CYS A 8 11.35 6.81 7.15
N GLY A 9 10.25 6.14 7.52
CA GLY A 9 10.25 4.94 8.36
C GLY A 9 10.80 3.70 7.64
N LEU A 10 10.45 2.51 8.16
CA LEU A 10 10.90 1.22 7.59
C LEU A 10 10.59 1.09 6.09
N ILE A 11 9.36 1.47 5.69
CA ILE A 11 8.94 1.32 4.29
C ILE A 11 9.64 2.36 3.41
N GLY A 12 9.76 3.62 3.84
CA GLY A 12 10.52 4.63 3.10
C GLY A 12 11.96 4.20 2.82
N LYS A 13 12.64 3.58 3.80
CA LYS A 13 13.99 3.02 3.63
C LYS A 13 14.01 1.89 2.60
N LYS A 14 13.02 0.99 2.63
CA LYS A 14 12.89 -0.08 1.62
C LYS A 14 12.65 0.48 0.22
N ARG A 15 11.84 1.55 0.10
CA ARG A 15 11.58 2.22 -1.18
C ARG A 15 12.83 2.92 -1.72
N LEU A 16 13.63 3.54 -0.85
CA LEU A 16 14.92 4.09 -1.25
C LEU A 16 15.84 3.01 -1.85
N ALA A 17 15.96 1.87 -1.17
CA ALA A 17 16.78 0.76 -1.64
C ALA A 17 16.28 0.13 -2.96
N GLY A 18 15.00 0.29 -3.27
CA GLY A 18 14.36 -0.20 -4.49
C GLY A 18 14.22 0.83 -5.61
N LEU A 19 14.85 1.99 -5.51
CA LEU A 19 14.81 2.97 -6.60
C LEU A 19 15.48 2.41 -7.85
N PRO A 20 14.91 2.66 -9.04
CA PRO A 20 15.51 2.23 -10.30
C PRO A 20 16.92 2.78 -10.50
N LEU A 21 17.76 2.02 -11.19
CA LEU A 21 19.12 2.45 -11.52
C LEU A 21 19.09 3.78 -12.27
N GLY A 22 19.97 4.71 -11.90
CA GLY A 22 20.02 6.07 -12.46
C GLY A 22 18.98 7.04 -11.88
N SER A 23 18.16 6.59 -10.92
CA SER A 23 17.29 7.48 -10.16
C SER A 23 18.00 8.10 -8.96
N LYS A 24 17.48 9.25 -8.49
CA LYS A 24 18.05 9.96 -7.32
C LYS A 24 16.94 10.31 -6.33
N LEU A 25 17.27 10.25 -5.05
CA LEU A 25 16.50 10.91 -4.02
C LEU A 25 16.80 12.42 -4.10
N ALA A 26 15.80 13.21 -4.42
CA ALA A 26 15.91 14.69 -4.39
C ALA A 26 15.50 15.24 -3.02
N VAL A 27 14.43 14.71 -2.43
CA VAL A 27 13.91 15.16 -1.15
C VAL A 27 13.46 13.99 -0.30
N ALA A 28 13.86 13.94 0.97
CA ALA A 28 13.30 13.10 2.01
C ALA A 28 12.43 13.96 2.93
N CYS A 29 11.22 13.51 3.23
CA CYS A 29 10.28 14.22 4.09
C CYS A 29 9.76 13.31 5.18
N ASP A 30 9.85 13.75 6.42
CA ASP A 30 9.23 13.12 7.58
C ASP A 30 8.91 14.21 8.62
N THR A 31 7.86 14.05 9.41
CA THR A 31 7.56 14.93 10.54
C THR A 31 8.64 14.88 11.61
N ASP A 32 9.35 13.75 11.71
CA ASP A 32 10.60 13.60 12.42
C ASP A 32 11.77 13.91 11.45
N LEU A 33 12.28 15.14 11.50
CA LEU A 33 13.34 15.58 10.59
C LEU A 33 14.59 14.68 10.66
N GLY A 34 14.91 14.11 11.84
CA GLY A 34 16.04 13.19 12.01
C GLY A 34 15.89 11.92 11.16
N ARG A 35 14.65 11.42 10.95
CA ARG A 35 14.41 10.29 10.03
C ARG A 35 14.65 10.69 8.58
N ALA A 36 14.24 11.91 8.19
CA ALA A 36 14.48 12.41 6.84
C ALA A 36 15.98 12.60 6.58
N GLU A 37 16.71 13.18 7.52
CA GLU A 37 18.18 13.35 7.45
C GLU A 37 18.90 11.99 7.36
N ALA A 38 18.46 11.01 8.15
CA ALA A 38 19.01 9.66 8.09
C ALA A 38 18.79 9.02 6.70
N LEU A 39 17.64 9.25 6.07
CA LEU A 39 17.35 8.75 4.73
C LEU A 39 18.22 9.42 3.66
N VAL A 40 18.42 10.74 3.76
CA VAL A 40 19.34 11.51 2.89
C VAL A 40 20.76 10.98 3.01
N LYS A 41 21.23 10.73 4.23
CA LYS A 41 22.56 10.15 4.48
C LYS A 41 22.71 8.77 3.85
N MET A 42 21.66 7.91 3.95
CA MET A 42 21.67 6.61 3.29
C MET A 42 21.71 6.71 1.76
N ALA A 43 20.98 7.66 1.19
CA ALA A 43 20.90 7.88 -0.25
C ALA A 43 22.16 8.58 -0.82
N GLN A 44 22.98 9.20 0.03
CA GLN A 44 24.10 10.07 -0.35
C GLN A 44 23.69 11.18 -1.34
N SER A 45 22.42 11.57 -1.32
CA SER A 45 21.84 12.60 -2.20
C SER A 45 20.56 13.17 -1.63
N GLY A 46 20.18 14.38 -2.10
CA GLY A 46 18.94 15.04 -1.74
C GLY A 46 19.06 15.91 -0.47
N ARG A 47 17.91 16.41 -0.04
CA ARG A 47 17.76 17.23 1.17
C ARG A 47 16.61 16.73 2.03
N ALA A 48 16.70 16.99 3.34
CA ALA A 48 15.66 16.66 4.30
C ALA A 48 14.71 17.84 4.50
N VAL A 49 13.40 17.56 4.63
CA VAL A 49 12.37 18.56 4.95
C VAL A 49 11.35 17.98 5.94
N ALA A 50 10.69 18.84 6.71
CA ALA A 50 9.73 18.43 7.73
C ALA A 50 8.29 18.33 7.21
N THR A 51 7.95 18.98 6.07
CA THR A 51 6.59 18.99 5.54
C THR A 51 6.53 18.48 4.11
N PHE A 52 5.48 17.73 3.79
CA PHE A 52 5.30 17.18 2.43
C PHE A 52 5.11 18.29 1.39
N ASN A 53 4.54 19.43 1.76
CA ASN A 53 4.42 20.58 0.87
C ASN A 53 5.78 21.08 0.38
N GLN A 54 6.80 21.10 1.24
CA GLN A 54 8.16 21.45 0.85
C GLN A 54 8.78 20.42 -0.11
N ALA A 55 8.47 19.16 0.08
CA ALA A 55 8.94 18.09 -0.80
C ALA A 55 8.26 18.14 -2.18
N ILE A 56 6.96 18.35 -2.22
CA ILE A 56 6.16 18.42 -3.45
C ILE A 56 6.46 19.68 -4.27
N ALA A 57 6.70 20.82 -3.60
CA ALA A 57 7.02 22.09 -4.27
C ALA A 57 8.40 22.09 -4.94
N ASP A 58 9.26 21.12 -4.67
CA ASP A 58 10.59 21.06 -5.28
C ASP A 58 10.48 20.81 -6.80
N PRO A 59 11.00 21.73 -7.64
CA PRO A 59 10.88 21.60 -9.09
C PRO A 59 11.68 20.43 -9.68
N GLN A 60 12.67 19.91 -8.97
CA GLN A 60 13.45 18.76 -9.41
C GLN A 60 12.71 17.44 -9.21
N VAL A 61 11.71 17.40 -8.32
CA VAL A 61 10.94 16.18 -8.04
C VAL A 61 10.00 15.90 -9.19
N GLU A 62 10.10 14.70 -9.76
CA GLU A 62 9.24 14.19 -10.83
C GLU A 62 8.19 13.21 -10.30
N ALA A 63 8.57 12.43 -9.26
CA ALA A 63 7.68 11.45 -8.64
C ALA A 63 7.80 11.46 -7.11
N VAL A 64 6.68 11.21 -6.44
CA VAL A 64 6.58 11.16 -4.99
C VAL A 64 6.25 9.74 -4.54
N ILE A 65 7.05 9.20 -3.65
CA ILE A 65 6.77 7.94 -2.96
C ILE A 65 6.17 8.30 -1.60
N VAL A 66 4.92 7.87 -1.36
CA VAL A 66 4.19 8.16 -0.13
C VAL A 66 4.17 6.92 0.74
N ALA A 67 4.92 6.93 1.84
CA ALA A 67 5.13 5.81 2.75
C ALA A 67 4.84 6.19 4.22
N THR A 68 3.78 6.96 4.42
CA THR A 68 3.28 7.45 5.71
C THR A 68 2.36 6.41 6.37
N ILE A 69 1.75 6.78 7.51
CA ILE A 69 0.63 6.05 8.10
C ILE A 69 -0.60 6.16 7.19
N ASN A 70 -1.55 5.23 7.32
CA ASN A 70 -2.66 5.08 6.38
C ASN A 70 -3.52 6.35 6.24
N SER A 71 -3.81 7.04 7.35
CA SER A 71 -4.64 8.27 7.35
C SER A 71 -4.05 9.42 6.53
N ALA A 72 -2.73 9.47 6.34
CA ALA A 72 -2.07 10.54 5.60
C ALA A 72 -1.79 10.19 4.12
N LEU A 73 -1.96 8.92 3.71
CA LEU A 73 -1.63 8.47 2.36
C LEU A 73 -2.41 9.23 1.29
N ALA A 74 -3.72 9.35 1.45
CA ALA A 74 -4.57 10.00 0.45
C ALA A 74 -4.31 11.50 0.34
N GLU A 75 -4.16 12.21 1.46
CA GLU A 75 -3.90 13.65 1.49
C GLU A 75 -2.59 13.99 0.76
N VAL A 76 -1.49 13.32 1.15
CA VAL A 76 -0.17 13.55 0.54
C VAL A 76 -0.17 13.20 -0.95
N SER A 77 -0.82 12.07 -1.31
CA SER A 77 -0.95 11.67 -2.71
C SER A 77 -1.74 12.68 -3.52
N ALA A 78 -2.86 13.18 -3.01
CA ALA A 78 -3.68 14.18 -3.69
C ALA A 78 -2.90 15.49 -3.91
N ALA A 79 -2.11 15.93 -2.90
CA ALA A 79 -1.26 17.11 -3.03
C ALA A 79 -0.20 16.92 -4.13
N ALA A 80 0.47 15.77 -4.17
CA ALA A 80 1.46 15.45 -5.19
C ALA A 80 0.85 15.41 -6.61
N ILE A 81 -0.33 14.79 -6.76
CA ILE A 81 -1.08 14.72 -8.02
C ILE A 81 -1.44 16.13 -8.52
N ARG A 82 -1.97 17.00 -7.63
CA ARG A 82 -2.31 18.39 -7.98
C ARG A 82 -1.09 19.20 -8.42
N ALA A 83 0.09 18.88 -7.92
CA ALA A 83 1.36 19.47 -8.33
C ALA A 83 1.95 18.84 -9.61
N GLY A 84 1.22 17.97 -10.29
CA GLY A 84 1.66 17.32 -11.53
C GLY A 84 2.73 16.25 -11.33
N LYS A 85 2.91 15.72 -10.12
CA LYS A 85 3.91 14.69 -9.84
C LYS A 85 3.31 13.28 -9.99
N HIS A 86 4.09 12.35 -10.52
CA HIS A 86 3.74 10.93 -10.47
C HIS A 86 3.76 10.43 -9.02
N VAL A 87 2.97 9.43 -8.69
CA VAL A 87 2.85 8.95 -7.30
C VAL A 87 2.96 7.42 -7.22
N LEU A 88 3.83 6.96 -6.32
CA LEU A 88 3.78 5.62 -5.77
C LEU A 88 3.31 5.74 -4.32
N VAL A 89 2.07 5.36 -4.05
CA VAL A 89 1.52 5.39 -2.68
C VAL A 89 1.52 4.00 -2.08
N GLU A 90 1.89 3.88 -0.81
CA GLU A 90 1.78 2.62 -0.09
C GLU A 90 0.31 2.17 0.06
N LYS A 91 0.12 0.86 0.17
CA LYS A 91 -1.19 0.30 0.49
C LYS A 91 -1.62 0.80 1.90
N PRO A 92 -2.90 1.02 2.13
CA PRO A 92 -4.06 0.83 1.27
C PRO A 92 -4.37 2.02 0.34
N ALA A 93 -3.49 2.99 0.22
CA ALA A 93 -3.59 4.25 -0.52
C ALA A 93 -4.57 5.28 0.08
N GLY A 94 -5.47 4.86 0.94
CA GLY A 94 -6.43 5.66 1.69
C GLY A 94 -7.19 4.78 2.68
N ILE A 95 -7.93 5.40 3.58
CA ILE A 95 -8.73 4.71 4.62
C ILE A 95 -10.21 4.59 4.27
N SER A 96 -10.63 5.04 3.08
CA SER A 96 -11.99 4.90 2.57
C SER A 96 -12.02 4.79 1.05
N ALA A 97 -13.07 4.17 0.51
CA ALA A 97 -13.30 4.08 -0.93
C ALA A 97 -13.39 5.48 -1.58
N GLN A 98 -14.05 6.43 -0.92
CA GLN A 98 -14.17 7.80 -1.39
C GLN A 98 -12.80 8.45 -1.65
N GLN A 99 -11.85 8.28 -0.72
CA GLN A 99 -10.48 8.81 -0.91
C GLN A 99 -9.82 8.22 -2.16
N ILE A 100 -10.01 6.93 -2.42
CA ILE A 100 -9.46 6.27 -3.62
C ILE A 100 -10.10 6.80 -4.89
N GLU A 101 -11.43 6.97 -4.91
CA GLU A 101 -12.15 7.55 -6.04
C GLU A 101 -11.69 8.98 -6.35
N GLU A 102 -11.47 9.80 -5.31
CA GLU A 102 -10.91 11.15 -5.46
C GLU A 102 -9.49 11.11 -6.07
N LEU A 103 -8.62 10.20 -5.61
CA LEU A 103 -7.28 10.05 -6.18
C LEU A 103 -7.31 9.62 -7.64
N ILE A 104 -8.22 8.70 -8.02
CA ILE A 104 -8.42 8.26 -9.42
C ILE A 104 -8.86 9.46 -10.29
N ALA A 105 -9.85 10.22 -9.82
CA ALA A 105 -10.34 11.39 -10.54
C ALA A 105 -9.25 12.47 -10.73
N LEU A 106 -8.48 12.74 -9.65
CA LEU A 106 -7.35 13.69 -9.69
C LEU A 106 -6.26 13.22 -10.66
N ALA A 107 -5.85 11.94 -10.58
CA ALA A 107 -4.82 11.38 -11.46
C ALA A 107 -5.20 11.53 -12.94
N LYS A 108 -6.46 11.21 -13.27
CA LYS A 108 -7.00 11.40 -14.63
C LYS A 108 -7.00 12.86 -15.07
N LYS A 109 -7.45 13.75 -14.18
CA LYS A 109 -7.52 15.21 -14.46
C LYS A 109 -6.14 15.81 -14.72
N HIS A 110 -5.13 15.41 -13.97
CA HIS A 110 -3.77 15.96 -14.04
C HIS A 110 -2.84 15.18 -14.99
N GLY A 111 -3.30 14.08 -15.58
CA GLY A 111 -2.51 13.28 -16.53
C GLY A 111 -1.28 12.61 -15.91
N VAL A 112 -1.30 12.31 -14.60
CA VAL A 112 -0.18 11.69 -13.91
C VAL A 112 -0.42 10.21 -13.64
N CYS A 113 0.67 9.44 -13.53
CA CYS A 113 0.61 8.04 -13.16
C CYS A 113 0.56 7.91 -11.63
N VAL A 114 -0.42 7.14 -11.13
CA VAL A 114 -0.52 6.75 -9.73
C VAL A 114 -0.47 5.23 -9.64
N ARG A 115 0.38 4.71 -8.77
CA ARG A 115 0.51 3.27 -8.48
C ARG A 115 0.40 3.04 -6.99
N VAL A 116 -0.30 1.97 -6.62
CA VAL A 116 -0.38 1.51 -5.23
C VAL A 116 0.68 0.45 -4.97
N GLY A 117 1.28 0.49 -3.80
CA GLY A 117 2.42 -0.34 -3.39
C GLY A 117 2.06 -1.80 -3.07
N PHE A 118 1.30 -2.48 -3.91
CA PHE A 118 1.00 -3.91 -3.80
C PHE A 118 2.22 -4.75 -4.17
N ASN A 119 3.20 -4.75 -3.28
CA ASN A 119 4.51 -5.38 -3.50
C ASN A 119 4.46 -6.90 -3.65
N HIS A 120 3.43 -7.58 -3.16
CA HIS A 120 3.29 -9.04 -3.28
C HIS A 120 3.22 -9.49 -4.74
N ARG A 121 2.63 -8.71 -5.65
CA ARG A 121 2.63 -9.00 -7.09
C ARG A 121 4.04 -9.15 -7.69
N TYR A 122 5.06 -8.55 -7.04
CA TYR A 122 6.46 -8.58 -7.48
C TYR A 122 7.31 -9.62 -6.75
N HIS A 123 6.70 -10.42 -5.88
CA HIS A 123 7.39 -11.53 -5.25
C HIS A 123 7.64 -12.64 -6.31
N PRO A 124 8.88 -13.20 -6.40
CA PRO A 124 9.22 -14.15 -7.45
C PRO A 124 8.27 -15.33 -7.61
N ALA A 125 7.75 -15.86 -6.48
CA ALA A 125 6.79 -16.95 -6.50
C ALA A 125 5.45 -16.53 -7.14
N PHE A 126 4.95 -15.32 -6.89
CA PHE A 126 3.70 -14.84 -7.49
C PHE A 126 3.89 -14.45 -8.96
N ILE A 127 5.05 -13.91 -9.34
CA ILE A 127 5.40 -13.70 -10.76
C ILE A 127 5.37 -15.05 -11.49
N LYS A 128 6.03 -16.07 -10.93
CA LYS A 128 6.05 -17.41 -11.54
C LYS A 128 4.67 -18.05 -11.60
N ALA A 129 3.87 -17.92 -10.54
CA ALA A 129 2.49 -18.40 -10.54
C ALA A 129 1.65 -17.70 -11.63
N ARG A 130 1.86 -16.40 -11.84
CA ARG A 130 1.18 -15.64 -12.89
C ARG A 130 1.60 -16.09 -14.28
N GLU A 131 2.87 -16.32 -14.54
CA GLU A 131 3.36 -16.87 -15.80
C GLU A 131 2.73 -18.24 -16.13
N ILE A 132 2.65 -19.14 -15.13
CA ILE A 132 2.01 -20.46 -15.29
C ILE A 132 0.52 -20.30 -15.59
N PHE A 133 -0.16 -19.44 -14.86
CA PHE A 133 -1.58 -19.13 -15.09
C PHE A 133 -1.82 -18.58 -16.52
N ASP A 134 -1.03 -17.61 -16.95
CA ASP A 134 -1.17 -16.96 -18.25
C ASP A 134 -0.83 -17.90 -19.42
N SER A 135 -0.01 -18.92 -19.18
CA SER A 135 0.30 -19.96 -20.18
C SER A 135 -0.89 -20.88 -20.52
N GLY A 136 -1.95 -20.85 -19.70
CA GLY A 136 -3.14 -21.68 -19.88
C GLY A 136 -2.94 -23.17 -19.58
N VAL A 137 -1.74 -23.62 -19.23
CA VAL A 137 -1.42 -25.05 -18.99
C VAL A 137 -2.25 -25.68 -17.85
N MET A 138 -2.71 -24.85 -16.90
CA MET A 138 -3.53 -25.30 -15.78
C MET A 138 -5.05 -25.31 -16.08
N GLY A 139 -5.45 -24.81 -17.26
CA GLY A 139 -6.85 -24.59 -17.58
C GLY A 139 -7.46 -23.40 -16.80
N GLU A 140 -8.79 -23.37 -16.73
CA GLU A 140 -9.49 -22.29 -16.02
C GLU A 140 -9.35 -22.42 -14.52
N LEU A 141 -9.04 -21.30 -13.86
CA LEU A 141 -8.97 -21.23 -12.40
C LEU A 141 -10.38 -21.21 -11.82
N MET A 142 -10.71 -22.22 -11.03
CA MET A 142 -12.04 -22.37 -10.42
C MET A 142 -12.18 -21.57 -9.13
N PHE A 143 -11.15 -21.60 -8.28
CA PHE A 143 -11.14 -20.87 -7.01
C PHE A 143 -9.73 -20.60 -6.52
N ILE A 144 -9.63 -19.66 -5.59
CA ILE A 144 -8.43 -19.37 -4.79
C ILE A 144 -8.76 -19.59 -3.31
N ARG A 145 -7.85 -20.25 -2.61
CA ARG A 145 -7.85 -20.29 -1.14
C ARG A 145 -6.53 -19.71 -0.65
N ALA A 146 -6.60 -18.65 0.13
CA ALA A 146 -5.41 -18.00 0.63
C ALA A 146 -5.52 -17.64 2.12
N ARG A 147 -4.38 -17.74 2.79
CA ARG A 147 -4.22 -17.32 4.18
C ARG A 147 -2.97 -16.45 4.30
N TYR A 148 -3.09 -15.36 5.05
CA TYR A 148 -1.98 -14.52 5.44
C TYR A 148 -2.08 -14.19 6.92
N GLY A 149 -0.99 -14.28 7.65
CA GLY A 149 -1.02 -13.99 9.06
C GLY A 149 0.36 -13.99 9.69
N HIS A 150 0.41 -13.37 10.86
CA HIS A 150 1.57 -13.35 11.75
C HIS A 150 1.05 -13.30 13.20
N GLY A 151 1.88 -13.62 14.17
CA GLY A 151 1.47 -13.64 15.59
C GLY A 151 1.43 -12.26 16.26
N GLY A 152 1.55 -11.18 15.47
CA GLY A 152 1.71 -9.84 16.07
C GLY A 152 3.04 -9.72 16.83
N ARG A 153 3.08 -8.81 17.79
CA ARG A 153 4.19 -8.61 18.74
C ARG A 153 3.69 -7.92 20.00
N ILE A 154 4.41 -8.07 21.09
CA ILE A 154 4.08 -7.38 22.35
C ILE A 154 3.92 -5.87 22.11
N GLY A 155 2.76 -5.33 22.51
CA GLY A 155 2.41 -3.92 22.31
C GLY A 155 1.80 -3.59 20.94
N TYR A 156 1.45 -4.59 20.12
CA TYR A 156 0.80 -4.39 18.82
C TYR A 156 -0.52 -3.61 18.94
N ASP A 157 -1.28 -3.87 20.01
CA ASP A 157 -2.52 -3.19 20.40
C ASP A 157 -2.34 -1.72 20.81
N LYS A 158 -1.11 -1.25 20.95
CA LYS A 158 -0.76 0.15 21.30
C LYS A 158 -0.16 0.93 20.11
N GLU A 159 0.02 0.28 18.98
CA GLU A 159 0.55 0.93 17.79
C GLU A 159 -0.54 1.73 17.05
N TRP A 160 -0.12 2.59 16.13
CA TRP A 160 -1.03 3.35 15.27
C TRP A 160 -1.99 2.46 14.45
N ARG A 161 -1.60 1.19 14.22
CA ARG A 161 -2.44 0.19 13.55
C ARG A 161 -3.68 -0.18 14.34
N ALA A 162 -3.62 -0.08 15.65
CA ALA A 162 -4.75 -0.33 16.54
C ALA A 162 -5.71 0.87 16.66
N ASP A 163 -5.32 2.05 16.18
CA ASP A 163 -6.19 3.23 16.17
C ASP A 163 -6.95 3.31 14.82
N PRO A 164 -8.30 3.12 14.81
CA PRO A 164 -9.08 3.14 13.58
C PRO A 164 -9.04 4.47 12.83
N LYS A 165 -8.76 5.59 13.51
CA LYS A 165 -8.61 6.90 12.87
C LYS A 165 -7.31 7.02 12.08
N LEU A 166 -6.27 6.30 12.50
CA LEU A 166 -4.96 6.33 11.86
C LEU A 166 -4.80 5.21 10.83
N SER A 167 -5.35 4.04 11.12
CA SER A 167 -5.22 2.83 10.29
C SER A 167 -6.33 2.67 9.27
N GLY A 168 -7.54 3.14 9.58
CA GLY A 168 -8.76 2.91 8.78
C GLY A 168 -9.41 1.54 9.01
N GLY A 169 -8.83 0.69 9.87
CA GLY A 169 -9.26 -0.66 10.19
C GLY A 169 -8.12 -1.49 10.75
N GLY A 170 -8.35 -2.79 10.92
CA GLY A 170 -7.38 -3.71 11.50
C GLY A 170 -6.62 -4.55 10.47
N GLU A 171 -6.52 -5.83 10.74
CA GLU A 171 -5.73 -6.78 9.95
C GLU A 171 -6.29 -6.94 8.53
N LEU A 172 -7.61 -6.80 8.36
CA LEU A 172 -8.22 -6.85 7.04
C LEU A 172 -7.68 -5.78 6.10
N ILE A 173 -7.57 -4.52 6.54
CA ILE A 173 -7.04 -3.43 5.73
C ILE A 173 -5.51 -3.42 5.70
N ASP A 174 -4.83 -3.93 6.74
CA ASP A 174 -3.36 -3.94 6.77
C ASP A 174 -2.78 -5.08 5.92
N GLN A 175 -3.23 -6.32 6.10
CA GLN A 175 -2.71 -7.49 5.40
C GLN A 175 -3.71 -8.12 4.43
N GLY A 176 -5.01 -8.13 4.78
CA GLY A 176 -6.04 -8.72 3.94
C GLY A 176 -6.13 -8.11 2.56
N ILE A 177 -5.85 -6.81 2.46
CA ILE A 177 -5.83 -6.12 1.17
C ILE A 177 -4.80 -6.69 0.18
N HIS A 178 -3.70 -7.29 0.65
CA HIS A 178 -2.75 -8.00 -0.20
C HIS A 178 -3.34 -9.27 -0.79
N LEU A 179 -4.14 -10.01 -0.01
CA LEU A 179 -4.83 -11.22 -0.51
C LEU A 179 -5.94 -10.85 -1.48
N ILE A 180 -6.70 -9.79 -1.20
CA ILE A 180 -7.74 -9.26 -2.10
C ILE A 180 -7.12 -8.81 -3.41
N ASP A 181 -6.00 -8.10 -3.36
CA ASP A 181 -5.26 -7.65 -4.54
C ASP A 181 -4.76 -8.83 -5.39
N LEU A 182 -4.13 -9.83 -4.77
CA LEU A 182 -3.67 -11.02 -5.48
C LEU A 182 -4.84 -11.82 -6.07
N ALA A 183 -5.91 -12.02 -5.30
CA ALA A 183 -7.10 -12.73 -5.79
C ALA A 183 -7.72 -12.00 -6.98
N SER A 184 -7.83 -10.67 -6.92
CA SER A 184 -8.31 -9.85 -8.04
C SER A 184 -7.38 -9.90 -9.24
N TRP A 185 -6.09 -10.01 -9.02
CA TRP A 185 -5.09 -10.12 -10.09
C TRP A 185 -5.24 -11.42 -10.89
N PHE A 186 -5.62 -12.52 -10.26
CA PHE A 186 -5.83 -13.82 -10.91
C PHE A 186 -7.25 -14.00 -11.44
N LEU A 187 -8.29 -13.67 -10.65
CA LEU A 187 -9.69 -13.96 -10.97
C LEU A 187 -10.43 -12.77 -11.62
N GLY A 188 -9.87 -11.58 -11.54
CA GLY A 188 -10.53 -10.35 -12.00
C GLY A 188 -11.45 -9.74 -10.94
N GLU A 189 -12.49 -9.04 -11.40
CA GLU A 189 -13.38 -8.25 -10.55
C GLU A 189 -14.38 -9.14 -9.79
N PHE A 190 -14.53 -8.88 -8.50
CA PHE A 190 -15.54 -9.53 -7.65
C PHE A 190 -16.85 -8.75 -7.65
N LYS A 191 -17.97 -9.49 -7.71
CA LYS A 191 -19.34 -8.94 -7.71
C LYS A 191 -20.07 -9.23 -6.41
N LYS A 192 -19.65 -10.24 -5.66
CA LYS A 192 -20.23 -10.61 -4.38
C LYS A 192 -19.14 -10.71 -3.33
N VAL A 193 -19.42 -10.15 -2.16
CA VAL A 193 -18.51 -10.14 -1.01
C VAL A 193 -19.31 -10.55 0.21
N GLU A 194 -18.85 -11.58 0.90
CA GLU A 194 -19.39 -12.06 2.17
C GLU A 194 -18.24 -12.28 3.13
N GLY A 195 -18.47 -12.10 4.42
CA GLY A 195 -17.46 -12.37 5.43
C GLY A 195 -17.67 -11.57 6.70
N HIS A 196 -16.71 -11.70 7.60
CA HIS A 196 -16.68 -10.95 8.84
C HIS A 196 -15.24 -10.63 9.24
N ALA A 197 -15.07 -9.52 9.92
CA ALA A 197 -13.85 -9.10 10.59
C ALA A 197 -14.16 -8.94 12.07
N THR A 198 -13.29 -9.42 12.93
CA THR A 198 -13.53 -9.44 14.38
C THR A 198 -12.21 -9.43 15.14
N THR A 199 -12.30 -9.12 16.44
CA THR A 199 -11.17 -9.12 17.37
C THR A 199 -11.32 -10.29 18.32
N TYR A 200 -10.37 -11.21 18.31
CA TYR A 200 -10.36 -12.39 19.18
C TYR A 200 -9.33 -12.32 20.30
N PHE A 201 -8.19 -11.71 20.05
CA PHE A 201 -7.03 -11.81 20.94
C PHE A 201 -6.58 -10.44 21.48
N TRP A 202 -6.33 -9.47 20.59
CA TRP A 202 -5.78 -8.19 20.99
C TRP A 202 -6.83 -7.27 21.62
N ASN A 203 -6.44 -6.49 22.61
CA ASN A 203 -7.32 -5.48 23.21
C ASN A 203 -7.28 -4.18 22.39
N MET A 204 -7.91 -4.20 21.21
CA MET A 204 -7.95 -3.06 20.31
C MET A 204 -9.32 -2.92 19.64
N PRO A 205 -9.73 -1.70 19.22
CA PRO A 205 -11.04 -1.46 18.61
C PRO A 205 -11.12 -1.82 17.12
N VAL A 206 -10.10 -2.44 16.56
CA VAL A 206 -10.05 -2.87 15.15
C VAL A 206 -9.88 -4.38 15.08
N ASP A 207 -10.20 -4.97 13.93
CA ASP A 207 -10.13 -6.42 13.73
C ASP A 207 -8.69 -6.95 13.78
N ASP A 208 -8.52 -8.10 14.42
CA ASP A 208 -7.27 -8.88 14.40
C ASP A 208 -7.38 -10.14 13.53
N ASN A 209 -8.60 -10.47 13.10
CA ASN A 209 -8.92 -11.57 12.20
C ASN A 209 -10.02 -11.18 11.22
N ALA A 210 -9.90 -11.67 9.98
CA ALA A 210 -10.99 -11.57 9.01
C ALA A 210 -11.08 -12.81 8.10
N PHE A 211 -12.32 -13.13 7.70
CA PHE A 211 -12.66 -14.26 6.85
C PHE A 211 -13.55 -13.73 5.73
N LEU A 212 -13.16 -13.94 4.48
CA LEU A 212 -13.87 -13.44 3.32
C LEU A 212 -14.16 -14.54 2.32
N SER A 213 -15.34 -14.46 1.70
CA SER A 213 -15.70 -15.16 0.47
C SER A 213 -16.01 -14.10 -0.60
N LEU A 214 -15.24 -14.10 -1.67
CA LEU A 214 -15.37 -13.17 -2.78
C LEU A 214 -15.74 -13.96 -4.03
N GLN A 215 -16.75 -13.51 -4.80
CA GLN A 215 -17.19 -14.23 -5.99
C GLN A 215 -17.22 -13.32 -7.22
N THR A 216 -16.67 -13.80 -8.33
CA THR A 216 -16.73 -13.12 -9.64
C THR A 216 -18.11 -13.33 -10.30
N ALA A 217 -18.39 -12.57 -11.36
CA ALA A 217 -19.60 -12.76 -12.16
C ALA A 217 -19.70 -14.17 -12.81
N LYS A 218 -18.56 -14.84 -13.03
CA LYS A 218 -18.49 -16.22 -13.58
C LYS A 218 -18.65 -17.30 -12.51
N GLY A 219 -18.81 -16.94 -11.23
CA GLY A 219 -18.95 -17.89 -10.12
C GLY A 219 -17.62 -18.36 -9.51
N GLN A 220 -16.48 -17.94 -10.02
CA GLN A 220 -15.17 -18.24 -9.42
C GLN A 220 -15.08 -17.59 -8.05
N THR A 221 -14.52 -18.30 -7.07
CA THR A 221 -14.54 -17.86 -5.67
C THR A 221 -13.14 -17.73 -5.08
N ALA A 222 -12.91 -16.71 -4.26
CA ALA A 222 -11.74 -16.61 -3.41
C ALA A 222 -12.16 -16.69 -1.94
N TRP A 223 -11.59 -17.66 -1.18
CA TRP A 223 -11.71 -17.76 0.28
C TRP A 223 -10.43 -17.26 0.92
N LEU A 224 -10.55 -16.17 1.65
CA LEU A 224 -9.41 -15.46 2.21
C LEU A 224 -9.52 -15.40 3.73
N GLN A 225 -8.42 -15.68 4.41
CA GLN A 225 -8.29 -15.53 5.85
C GLN A 225 -7.07 -14.70 6.17
N VAL A 226 -7.22 -13.72 7.07
CA VAL A 226 -6.11 -12.95 7.63
C VAL A 226 -6.16 -12.95 9.15
N SER A 227 -4.98 -12.91 9.77
CA SER A 227 -4.84 -12.97 11.22
C SER A 227 -3.53 -12.36 11.68
N CYS A 228 -3.56 -11.58 12.77
CA CYS A 228 -2.39 -11.16 13.52
C CYS A 228 -2.38 -11.73 14.97
N THR A 229 -2.90 -12.95 15.11
CA THR A 229 -2.95 -13.69 16.37
C THR A 229 -2.31 -15.05 16.28
#